data_f36d48de48580e8ecd9f4176a832d82d
#
_entry.id   f36d48de48580e8ecd9f4176a832d82d
#
_cell.length_a   1.000
_cell.length_b   1.000
_cell.length_c   1.000
_cell.angle_alpha   90.00
_cell.angle_beta   90.00
_cell.angle_gamma   90.00
#
_symmetry.space_group_name_H-M   'P 1'
#
loop_
_entity.id
_entity.type
_entity.pdbx_description
1 polymer ?
#
loop_
_entity_poly.entity_id
_entity_poly.type
_entity_poly.pdbx_seq_one_letter_code
_entity_poly.pdbx_strand_id
1 'polypeptide(L)'
;MNDSIKKMLRIIEKDLMITEVSYETLQKKKTLVVDAVLSPTPRACRSCGSTVVDGNGKAIIVKNGKKEMIVRFEQYIHMPLVMRLKKQRYTCKNCRTHWTAQSYFVQPRHSIANHVRYKIASLLTEKVSLSFIAKSCQVSLTTVIRT
;
A
#
# COMPACT_ATOMS: atom_id res chain seq x y z
N MET A 1 -10.69 -2.36 -16.51
CA MET A 1 -9.28 -1.98 -16.37
C MET A 1 -8.76 -2.11 -14.94
N ASN A 2 -9.48 -1.53 -13.97
CA ASN A 2 -9.10 -1.60 -12.55
C ASN A 2 -8.92 -3.04 -12.04
N ASP A 3 -9.92 -3.91 -12.28
CA ASP A 3 -9.86 -5.30 -11.83
C ASP A 3 -8.76 -6.11 -12.52
N SER A 4 -8.47 -5.83 -13.78
CA SER A 4 -7.40 -6.49 -14.52
C SER A 4 -6.04 -6.15 -13.94
N ILE A 5 -5.82 -4.89 -13.60
CA ILE A 5 -4.56 -4.43 -12.99
C ILE A 5 -4.40 -5.02 -11.59
N LYS A 6 -5.47 -5.08 -10.80
CA LYS A 6 -5.45 -5.71 -9.48
C LYS A 6 -5.07 -7.20 -9.58
N LYS A 7 -5.63 -7.92 -10.55
CA LYS A 7 -5.30 -9.33 -10.78
C LYS A 7 -3.82 -9.50 -11.16
N MET A 8 -3.30 -8.64 -12.01
CA MET A 8 -1.88 -8.67 -12.40
C MET A 8 -0.96 -8.43 -11.21
N LEU A 9 -1.35 -7.56 -10.28
CA LEU A 9 -0.59 -7.25 -9.08
C LEU A 9 -0.90 -8.20 -7.91
N ARG A 10 -1.82 -9.14 -8.09
CA ARG A 10 -2.31 -10.07 -7.06
C ARG A 10 -2.87 -9.35 -5.84
N ILE A 11 -3.62 -8.29 -6.07
CA ILE A 11 -4.28 -7.51 -5.03
C ILE A 11 -5.76 -7.88 -5.00
N ILE A 12 -6.27 -8.23 -3.82
CA ILE A 12 -7.67 -8.65 -3.64
C ILE A 12 -8.49 -7.67 -2.80
N GLU A 13 -8.00 -6.46 -2.56
CA GLU A 13 -8.72 -5.46 -1.79
C GLU A 13 -9.85 -4.82 -2.58
N LYS A 14 -11.06 -4.88 -2.05
CA LYS A 14 -12.26 -4.35 -2.70
C LYS A 14 -12.27 -2.82 -2.74
N ASP A 15 -11.77 -2.20 -1.68
CA ASP A 15 -11.84 -0.75 -1.50
C ASP A 15 -10.67 -0.01 -2.13
N LEU A 16 -9.81 -0.71 -2.83
CA LEU A 16 -8.71 -0.13 -3.57
C LEU A 16 -9.16 0.20 -4.99
N MET A 17 -9.01 1.46 -5.37
CA MET A 17 -9.30 1.93 -6.74
C MET A 17 -8.00 2.35 -7.39
N ILE A 18 -7.66 1.74 -8.53
CA ILE A 18 -6.54 2.15 -9.35
C ILE A 18 -7.02 3.26 -10.29
N THR A 19 -6.39 4.42 -10.20
CA THR A 19 -6.79 5.61 -10.94
C THR A 19 -6.00 5.82 -12.21
N GLU A 20 -4.71 5.47 -12.22
CA GLU A 20 -3.84 5.68 -13.38
C GLU A 20 -2.65 4.74 -13.34
N VAL A 21 -2.14 4.38 -14.51
CA VAL A 21 -0.86 3.68 -14.66
C VAL A 21 -0.02 4.48 -15.65
N SER A 22 1.19 4.84 -15.27
CA SER A 22 2.07 5.69 -16.08
C SER A 22 3.53 5.28 -15.93
N TYR A 23 4.37 5.78 -16.85
CA TYR A 23 5.81 5.65 -16.75
C TYR A 23 6.38 6.96 -16.23
N GLU A 24 7.21 6.88 -15.19
CA GLU A 24 7.92 8.04 -14.65
C GLU A 24 9.36 7.67 -14.37
N THR A 25 10.24 8.68 -14.39
CA THR A 25 11.64 8.49 -14.02
C THR A 25 11.80 8.80 -12.54
N LEU A 26 12.05 7.77 -11.73
CA LEU A 26 12.28 7.88 -10.30
C LEU A 26 13.70 7.40 -9.99
N GLN A 27 14.45 8.17 -9.20
CA GLN A 27 15.83 7.84 -8.84
C GLN A 27 16.70 7.47 -10.06
N LYS A 28 16.56 8.25 -11.15
CA LYS A 28 17.26 8.05 -12.42
C LYS A 28 16.92 6.75 -13.15
N LYS A 29 15.83 6.06 -12.78
CA LYS A 29 15.37 4.85 -13.45
C LYS A 29 13.95 5.03 -13.97
N LYS A 30 13.69 4.53 -15.17
CA LYS A 30 12.33 4.46 -15.71
C LYS A 30 11.53 3.48 -14.86
N THR A 31 10.44 3.95 -14.29
CA THR A 31 9.63 3.20 -13.33
C THR A 31 8.17 3.18 -13.80
N LEU A 32 7.52 2.03 -13.65
CA LEU A 32 6.09 1.90 -13.86
C LEU A 32 5.39 2.32 -12.55
N VAL A 33 4.57 3.36 -12.63
CA VAL A 33 3.89 3.92 -11.46
C VAL A 33 2.40 3.66 -11.57
N VAL A 34 1.85 3.04 -10.53
CA VAL A 34 0.40 2.79 -10.40
C VAL A 34 -0.14 3.74 -9.34
N ASP A 35 -1.04 4.63 -9.74
CA ASP A 35 -1.73 5.50 -8.80
C ASP A 35 -3.01 4.82 -8.31
N ALA A 36 -3.17 4.76 -6.99
CA ALA A 36 -4.32 4.09 -6.37
C ALA A 36 -4.81 4.84 -5.14
N VAL A 37 -6.09 4.66 -4.84
CA VAL A 37 -6.75 5.24 -3.67
C VAL A 37 -7.36 4.11 -2.86
N LEU A 38 -7.08 4.09 -1.56
CA LEU A 38 -7.67 3.16 -0.61
C LEU A 38 -8.63 3.94 0.30
N SER A 39 -9.92 3.71 0.13
CA SER A 39 -10.96 4.45 0.85
C SER A 39 -12.09 3.49 1.30
N PRO A 40 -11.80 2.58 2.24
CA PRO A 40 -12.85 1.68 2.75
C PRO A 40 -13.90 2.47 3.54
N THR A 41 -15.13 1.98 3.53
CA THR A 41 -16.20 2.55 4.36
C THR A 41 -15.99 2.13 5.81
N PRO A 42 -15.79 3.07 6.75
CA PRO A 42 -15.62 2.70 8.15
C PRO A 42 -16.94 2.16 8.73
N ARG A 43 -16.83 1.19 9.65
CA ARG A 43 -18.00 0.62 10.33
C ARG A 43 -18.25 1.28 11.67
N ALA A 44 -17.18 1.47 12.44
CA ALA A 44 -17.23 2.06 13.77
C ALA A 44 -15.87 2.59 14.17
N CYS A 45 -15.84 3.48 15.15
CA CYS A 45 -14.58 3.94 15.75
C CYS A 45 -13.96 2.80 16.56
N ARG A 46 -12.68 2.54 16.35
CA ARG A 46 -11.94 1.50 17.06
C ARG A 46 -11.71 1.83 18.53
N SER A 47 -11.72 3.12 18.89
CA SER A 47 -11.45 3.54 20.25
C SER A 47 -12.69 3.63 21.13
N CYS A 48 -13.78 4.22 20.62
CA CYS A 48 -14.99 4.42 21.42
C CYS A 48 -16.20 3.62 20.95
N GLY A 49 -16.08 2.91 19.82
CA GLY A 49 -17.17 2.10 19.28
C GLY A 49 -18.32 2.87 18.64
N SER A 50 -18.20 4.20 18.48
CA SER A 50 -19.23 5.02 17.87
C SER A 50 -19.53 4.59 16.44
N THR A 51 -20.81 4.62 16.05
CA THR A 51 -21.23 4.34 14.68
C THR A 51 -20.86 5.49 13.74
N VAL A 52 -20.92 5.25 12.42
CA VAL A 52 -20.56 6.25 11.41
C VAL A 52 -21.50 7.46 11.47
N VAL A 53 -22.78 7.23 11.77
CA VAL A 53 -23.78 8.29 11.93
C VAL A 53 -24.52 8.10 13.25
N ASP A 54 -24.97 9.21 13.83
CA ASP A 54 -25.79 9.15 15.05
C ASP A 54 -27.27 8.93 14.71
N GLY A 55 -28.13 8.87 15.75
CA GLY A 55 -29.57 8.67 15.57
C GLY A 55 -30.28 9.79 14.81
N ASN A 56 -29.64 10.96 14.66
CA ASN A 56 -30.18 12.12 13.93
C ASN A 56 -29.61 12.22 12.51
N GLY A 57 -28.80 11.26 12.08
CA GLY A 57 -28.17 11.25 10.76
C GLY A 57 -26.92 12.12 10.64
N LYS A 58 -26.41 12.67 11.72
CA LYS A 58 -25.13 13.41 11.69
C LYS A 58 -23.95 12.46 11.65
N ALA A 59 -22.99 12.77 10.79
CA ALA A 59 -21.77 11.97 10.68
C ALA A 59 -20.90 12.10 11.94
N ILE A 60 -20.56 10.96 12.55
CA ILE A 60 -19.63 10.88 13.68
C ILE A 60 -18.23 10.57 13.15
N ILE A 61 -18.11 9.64 12.22
CA ILE A 61 -16.83 9.31 11.56
C ILE A 61 -16.79 10.02 10.21
N VAL A 62 -15.82 10.90 10.04
CA VAL A 62 -15.68 11.72 8.83
C VAL A 62 -14.32 11.48 8.19
N LYS A 63 -14.26 11.67 6.88
CA LYS A 63 -13.03 11.62 6.11
C LYS A 63 -12.23 12.90 6.39
N ASN A 64 -10.94 12.74 6.67
CA ASN A 64 -10.03 13.83 7.01
C ASN A 64 -8.78 13.79 6.14
N GLY A 65 -8.95 14.02 4.83
CA GLY A 65 -7.85 14.02 3.88
C GLY A 65 -7.30 12.62 3.60
N LYS A 66 -6.20 12.58 2.87
CA LYS A 66 -5.55 11.35 2.45
C LYS A 66 -4.06 11.43 2.74
N LYS A 67 -3.46 10.32 3.13
CA LYS A 67 -2.02 10.18 3.27
C LYS A 67 -1.46 9.43 2.07
N GLU A 68 -0.52 10.05 1.36
CA GLU A 68 0.16 9.41 0.23
C GLU A 68 1.40 8.66 0.71
N MET A 69 1.60 7.47 0.17
CA MET A 69 2.82 6.70 0.38
C MET A 69 3.19 5.96 -0.89
N ILE A 70 4.47 5.63 -1.03
CA ILE A 70 4.97 4.84 -2.14
C ILE A 70 5.19 3.42 -1.64
N VAL A 71 4.54 2.44 -2.29
CA VAL A 71 4.70 1.02 -2.00
C VAL A 71 5.47 0.38 -3.15
N ARG A 72 6.55 -0.33 -2.83
CA ARG A 72 7.35 -1.03 -3.82
C ARG A 72 6.81 -2.43 -4.05
N PHE A 73 6.63 -2.77 -5.32
CA PHE A 73 6.23 -4.09 -5.79
C PHE A 73 7.40 -4.79 -6.47
N GLU A 74 7.20 -6.04 -6.86
CA GLU A 74 8.16 -6.74 -7.71
C GLU A 74 8.33 -6.00 -9.03
N GLN A 75 9.53 -6.10 -9.62
CA GLN A 75 9.75 -5.54 -10.94
C GLN A 75 8.82 -6.19 -11.98
N TYR A 76 8.36 -5.39 -12.91
CA TYR A 76 7.49 -5.82 -14.00
C TYR A 76 8.25 -5.67 -15.33
N ILE A 77 8.50 -6.80 -15.98
CA ILE A 77 9.27 -6.84 -17.25
C ILE A 77 10.59 -6.05 -17.11
N HIS A 78 11.39 -6.41 -16.10
CA HIS A 78 12.69 -5.78 -15.78
C HIS A 78 12.64 -4.30 -15.45
N MET A 79 11.47 -3.76 -15.14
CA MET A 79 11.28 -2.37 -14.76
C MET A 79 10.79 -2.29 -13.32
N PRO A 80 11.33 -1.38 -12.49
CA PRO A 80 10.78 -1.16 -11.16
C PRO A 80 9.30 -0.81 -11.24
N LEU A 81 8.51 -1.37 -10.33
CA LEU A 81 7.08 -1.12 -10.22
C LEU A 81 6.79 -0.57 -8.82
N VAL A 82 6.17 0.58 -8.76
CA VAL A 82 5.77 1.20 -7.49
C VAL A 82 4.30 1.62 -7.57
N MET A 83 3.65 1.67 -6.41
CA MET A 83 2.30 2.19 -6.28
C MET A 83 2.34 3.47 -5.45
N ARG A 84 1.81 4.56 -5.98
CA ARG A 84 1.51 5.75 -5.19
C ARG A 84 0.14 5.56 -4.57
N LEU A 85 0.12 5.14 -3.32
CA LEU A 85 -1.10 4.79 -2.61
C LEU A 85 -1.56 5.97 -1.76
N LYS A 86 -2.77 6.44 -2.01
CA LYS A 86 -3.42 7.45 -1.19
C LYS A 86 -4.39 6.75 -0.24
N LYS A 87 -4.05 6.72 1.03
CA LYS A 87 -4.86 6.10 2.08
C LYS A 87 -5.77 7.14 2.69
N GLN A 88 -7.06 6.85 2.75
CA GLN A 88 -8.04 7.72 3.39
C GLN A 88 -7.77 7.80 4.89
N ARG A 89 -7.79 9.00 5.42
CA ARG A 89 -7.71 9.27 6.87
C ARG A 89 -9.11 9.54 7.38
N TYR A 90 -9.36 9.09 8.61
CA TYR A 90 -10.66 9.25 9.27
C TYR A 90 -10.50 9.91 10.63
N THR A 91 -11.53 10.61 11.07
CA THR A 91 -11.61 11.22 12.39
C THR A 91 -12.94 10.87 13.01
N CYS A 92 -12.92 10.45 14.27
CA CYS A 92 -14.12 10.29 15.08
C CYS A 92 -14.42 11.59 15.82
N LYS A 93 -15.56 12.20 15.55
CA LYS A 93 -15.97 13.44 16.22
C LYS A 93 -16.28 13.25 17.71
N ASN A 94 -16.64 12.03 18.10
CA ASN A 94 -17.00 11.72 19.49
C ASN A 94 -15.76 11.68 20.40
N CYS A 95 -14.76 10.89 20.07
CA CYS A 95 -13.55 10.74 20.88
C CYS A 95 -12.32 11.45 20.29
N ARG A 96 -12.46 12.10 19.13
CA ARG A 96 -11.40 12.80 18.40
C ARG A 96 -10.22 11.93 18.01
N THR A 97 -10.41 10.62 17.93
CA THR A 97 -9.38 9.71 17.45
C THR A 97 -9.23 9.81 15.94
N HIS A 98 -7.99 9.78 15.48
CA HIS A 98 -7.65 9.78 14.05
C HIS A 98 -7.02 8.45 13.68
N TRP A 99 -7.34 7.94 12.48
CA TRP A 99 -6.67 6.75 11.95
C TRP A 99 -6.61 6.81 10.42
N THR A 100 -5.75 5.98 9.85
CA THR A 100 -5.56 5.88 8.41
C THR A 100 -5.97 4.48 7.94
N ALA A 101 -6.62 4.38 6.79
CA ALA A 101 -6.97 3.09 6.19
C ALA A 101 -5.71 2.22 6.03
N GLN A 102 -5.82 0.93 6.31
CA GLN A 102 -4.72 -0.02 6.19
C GLN A 102 -5.01 -1.02 5.08
N SER A 103 -3.97 -1.40 4.36
CA SER A 103 -4.07 -2.40 3.30
C SER A 103 -3.52 -3.74 3.76
N TYR A 104 -3.99 -4.83 3.13
CA TYR A 104 -3.52 -6.19 3.45
C TYR A 104 -2.27 -6.57 2.66
N PHE A 105 -1.96 -5.89 1.56
CA PHE A 105 -0.81 -6.22 0.71
C PHE A 105 0.50 -5.56 1.13
N VAL A 106 0.47 -4.71 2.14
CA VAL A 106 1.65 -4.10 2.74
C VAL A 106 1.44 -3.99 4.25
N GLN A 107 2.47 -4.31 5.03
CA GLN A 107 2.37 -4.22 6.50
C GLN A 107 2.36 -2.76 6.96
N PRO A 108 1.72 -2.45 8.11
CA PRO A 108 1.76 -1.11 8.68
C PRO A 108 3.19 -0.60 8.82
N ARG A 109 3.42 0.67 8.45
CA ARG A 109 4.74 1.33 8.49
C ARG A 109 5.78 0.73 7.55
N HIS A 110 5.39 -0.16 6.64
CA HIS A 110 6.28 -0.72 5.62
C HIS A 110 5.96 -0.09 4.26
N SER A 111 6.99 0.04 3.42
CA SER A 111 6.87 0.58 2.07
C SER A 111 7.12 -0.47 0.98
N ILE A 112 7.18 -1.74 1.36
CA ILE A 112 7.42 -2.87 0.46
C ILE A 112 6.23 -3.81 0.56
N ALA A 113 5.66 -4.17 -0.60
CA ALA A 113 4.53 -5.09 -0.65
C ALA A 113 4.92 -6.46 -0.07
N ASN A 114 3.96 -7.14 0.55
CA ASN A 114 4.21 -8.41 1.22
C ASN A 114 4.81 -9.46 0.30
N HIS A 115 4.36 -9.56 -0.95
CA HIS A 115 4.90 -10.55 -1.88
C HIS A 115 6.37 -10.29 -2.24
N VAL A 116 6.83 -9.03 -2.23
CA VAL A 116 8.25 -8.72 -2.41
C VAL A 116 9.05 -9.21 -1.22
N ARG A 117 8.54 -9.03 -0.01
CA ARG A 117 9.16 -9.57 1.21
C ARG A 117 9.27 -11.09 1.16
N TYR A 118 8.23 -11.77 0.69
CA TYR A 118 8.25 -13.22 0.50
C TYR A 118 9.27 -13.66 -0.53
N LYS A 119 9.42 -12.91 -1.63
CA LYS A 119 10.44 -13.17 -2.64
C LYS A 119 11.84 -13.04 -2.05
N ILE A 120 12.11 -11.98 -1.26
CA ILE A 120 13.41 -11.80 -0.59
C ILE A 120 13.68 -12.98 0.34
N ALA A 121 12.72 -13.36 1.16
CA ALA A 121 12.86 -14.49 2.08
C ALA A 121 13.15 -15.80 1.33
N SER A 122 12.47 -16.03 0.22
CA SER A 122 12.71 -17.20 -0.63
C SER A 122 14.12 -17.21 -1.20
N LEU A 123 14.58 -16.07 -1.73
CA LEU A 123 15.93 -15.96 -2.30
C LEU A 123 17.02 -16.10 -1.25
N LEU A 124 16.77 -15.72 0.00
CA LEU A 124 17.71 -15.90 1.11
C LEU A 124 17.98 -17.37 1.43
N THR A 125 17.07 -18.28 1.05
CA THR A 125 17.27 -19.72 1.22
C THR A 125 18.13 -20.32 0.11
N GLU A 126 18.40 -19.59 -0.95
CA GLU A 126 19.21 -20.04 -2.07
C GLU A 126 20.66 -19.57 -1.96
N LYS A 127 21.56 -20.22 -2.70
CA LYS A 127 22.98 -19.86 -2.70
C LYS A 127 23.26 -18.68 -3.63
N VAL A 128 22.73 -17.51 -3.29
CA VAL A 128 22.93 -16.27 -4.04
C VAL A 128 23.42 -15.17 -3.12
N SER A 129 24.12 -14.18 -3.68
CA SER A 129 24.65 -13.07 -2.87
C SER A 129 23.52 -12.12 -2.44
N LEU A 130 23.74 -11.44 -1.31
CA LEU A 130 22.82 -10.40 -0.83
C LEU A 130 22.68 -9.27 -1.85
N SER A 131 23.75 -8.90 -2.54
CA SER A 131 23.74 -7.89 -3.60
C SER A 131 22.87 -8.31 -4.78
N PHE A 132 22.90 -9.60 -5.17
CA PHE A 132 22.03 -10.12 -6.21
C PHE A 132 20.55 -10.03 -5.80
N ILE A 133 20.23 -10.39 -4.56
CA ILE A 133 18.86 -10.31 -4.03
C ILE A 133 18.38 -8.86 -4.05
N ALA A 134 19.18 -7.92 -3.55
CA ALA A 134 18.84 -6.50 -3.54
C ALA A 134 18.55 -5.98 -4.95
N LYS A 135 19.38 -6.32 -5.91
CA LYS A 135 19.21 -5.90 -7.31
C LYS A 135 17.99 -6.55 -7.95
N SER A 136 17.78 -7.85 -7.73
CA SER A 136 16.65 -8.60 -8.29
C SER A 136 15.30 -8.12 -7.77
N CYS A 137 15.23 -7.72 -6.50
CA CYS A 137 14.00 -7.23 -5.86
C CYS A 137 13.86 -5.70 -5.93
N GLN A 138 14.82 -4.99 -6.51
CA GLN A 138 14.81 -3.53 -6.62
C GLN A 138 14.71 -2.83 -5.25
N VAL A 139 15.46 -3.36 -4.28
CA VAL A 139 15.51 -2.81 -2.92
C VAL A 139 16.96 -2.57 -2.50
N SER A 140 17.17 -1.86 -1.39
CA SER A 140 18.50 -1.63 -0.86
C SER A 140 19.04 -2.90 -0.18
N LEU A 141 20.37 -3.02 -0.08
CA LEU A 141 21.00 -4.11 0.63
C LEU A 141 20.58 -4.15 2.10
N THR A 142 20.42 -2.99 2.72
CA THR A 142 19.93 -2.88 4.10
C THR A 142 18.55 -3.50 4.26
N THR A 143 17.65 -3.29 3.29
CA THR A 143 16.32 -3.87 3.27
C THR A 143 16.38 -5.40 3.23
N VAL A 144 17.26 -5.98 2.41
CA VAL A 144 17.46 -7.44 2.34
C VAL A 144 17.91 -7.98 3.69
N ILE A 145 18.88 -7.33 4.33
CA ILE A 145 19.42 -7.75 5.63
C ILE A 145 18.34 -7.70 6.71
N ARG A 146 17.44 -6.71 6.67
CA ARG A 146 16.33 -6.57 7.64
C ARG A 146 15.18 -7.54 7.44
N THR A 147 15.10 -8.17 6.29
CA THR A 147 14.09 -9.18 6.00
C THR A 147 14.53 -10.55 6.51
#